data_0485c73dd2dae7d18516cefd2b5dbf49
#
_entry.id   0485c73dd2dae7d18516cefd2b5dbf49
#
_cell.length_a   1.000
_cell.length_b   1.000
_cell.length_c   1.000
_cell.angle_alpha   90.00
_cell.angle_beta   90.00
_cell.angle_gamma   90.00
#
_symmetry.space_group_name_H-M   'P 1'
#
loop_
_entity.id
_entity.type
_entity.pdbx_description
1 polymer ?
#
loop_
_entity_poly.entity_id
_entity_poly.type
_entity_poly.pdbx_seq_one_letter_code
_entity_poly.pdbx_strand_id
1 'polypeptide(L)'
;MKCPKKERFIPYLFLIPAFAGLLFFRLSPILSSLYDSFHSVSYVGGMHTEFSWFENYGVALTDPSFINSLKNTLLFCVEAIPIQIVWAFIMAMMVYRPGKGMGIFRTVFFIPFTISLAITATIWGIMYNPNGGFVNSILGIFGLGPFKFLTSKNQSLISIVFIVSWRCVGYWMIFLISGLQNISISLYESAWIDGAKGIQTFFHITLPMMKKTILFVVVANTTQNILMFTPMYILTGGGPEGSTNVAMYEAYKNVFIYADRGVGNAMVMIILLIILLVVLFEFIFIKSKD
;
A
#
# COMPACT_ATOMS: atom_id res chain seq x y z
N MET A 1 -20.23 -37.75 -19.33
CA MET A 1 -19.63 -37.37 -20.63
C MET A 1 -18.12 -37.19 -20.42
N LYS A 2 -17.28 -38.08 -21.05
CA LYS A 2 -15.82 -37.91 -21.00
C LYS A 2 -15.45 -36.87 -22.06
N CYS A 3 -14.98 -35.70 -21.64
CA CYS A 3 -14.43 -34.67 -22.53
C CYS A 3 -13.31 -35.26 -23.38
N PRO A 4 -13.31 -35.13 -24.71
CA PRO A 4 -12.26 -35.63 -25.56
C PRO A 4 -10.91 -35.01 -25.18
N LYS A 5 -9.83 -35.77 -25.26
CA LYS A 5 -8.48 -35.37 -24.81
C LYS A 5 -8.02 -34.01 -25.43
N LYS A 6 -8.45 -33.68 -26.64
CA LYS A 6 -8.17 -32.41 -27.33
C LYS A 6 -8.76 -31.20 -26.62
N GLU A 7 -9.94 -31.30 -26.04
CA GLU A 7 -10.59 -30.17 -25.36
C GLU A 7 -9.96 -29.85 -24.01
N ARG A 8 -9.19 -30.77 -23.41
CA ARG A 8 -8.45 -30.52 -22.17
C ARG A 8 -7.30 -29.55 -22.33
N PHE A 9 -6.72 -29.40 -23.53
CA PHE A 9 -5.58 -28.52 -23.78
C PHE A 9 -5.99 -27.08 -24.16
N ILE A 10 -7.25 -26.89 -24.63
CA ILE A 10 -7.75 -25.58 -25.05
C ILE A 10 -7.62 -24.51 -23.94
N PRO A 11 -8.03 -24.75 -22.68
CA PRO A 11 -7.86 -23.75 -21.61
C PRO A 11 -6.39 -23.33 -21.39
N TYR A 12 -5.45 -24.27 -21.48
CA TYR A 12 -4.04 -23.96 -21.30
C TYR A 12 -3.50 -23.09 -22.42
N LEU A 13 -3.96 -23.30 -23.66
CA LEU A 13 -3.57 -22.46 -24.81
C LEU A 13 -4.00 -21.01 -24.63
N PHE A 14 -5.21 -20.78 -24.09
CA PHE A 14 -5.69 -19.42 -23.78
C PHE A 14 -4.96 -18.79 -22.59
N LEU A 15 -4.39 -19.57 -21.68
CA LEU A 15 -3.60 -19.06 -20.55
C LEU A 15 -2.16 -18.70 -20.95
N ILE A 16 -1.60 -19.26 -22.03
CA ILE A 16 -0.21 -19.01 -22.45
C ILE A 16 0.12 -17.53 -22.55
N PRO A 17 -0.65 -16.65 -23.25
CA PRO A 17 -0.29 -15.24 -23.35
C PRO A 17 -0.24 -14.53 -21.99
N ALA A 18 -1.17 -14.85 -21.09
CA ALA A 18 -1.21 -14.29 -19.75
C ALA A 18 0.00 -14.76 -18.91
N PHE A 19 0.30 -16.08 -18.93
CA PHE A 19 1.48 -16.61 -18.24
C PHE A 19 2.78 -16.09 -18.81
N ALA A 20 2.90 -15.99 -20.14
CA ALA A 20 4.08 -15.40 -20.79
C ALA A 20 4.29 -13.96 -20.33
N GLY A 21 3.23 -13.14 -20.28
CA GLY A 21 3.29 -11.79 -19.75
C GLY A 21 3.74 -11.73 -18.30
N LEU A 22 3.18 -12.58 -17.42
CA LEU A 22 3.58 -12.67 -16.01
C LEU A 22 5.05 -13.10 -15.86
N LEU A 23 5.49 -14.11 -16.61
CA LEU A 23 6.88 -14.59 -16.56
C LEU A 23 7.87 -13.50 -17.02
N PHE A 24 7.60 -12.85 -18.17
CA PHE A 24 8.51 -11.86 -18.72
C PHE A 24 8.53 -10.55 -17.96
N PHE A 25 7.35 -10.01 -17.57
CA PHE A 25 7.26 -8.66 -17.02
C PHE A 25 7.19 -8.62 -15.49
N ARG A 26 6.95 -9.76 -14.82
CA ARG A 26 6.89 -9.82 -13.36
C ARG A 26 7.98 -10.71 -12.77
N LEU A 27 8.05 -11.96 -13.22
CA LEU A 27 8.97 -12.92 -12.61
C LEU A 27 10.42 -12.68 -13.03
N SER A 28 10.68 -12.40 -14.31
CA SER A 28 12.04 -12.15 -14.81
C SER A 28 12.75 -10.99 -14.08
N PRO A 29 12.14 -9.79 -13.86
CA PRO A 29 12.78 -8.74 -13.08
C PRO A 29 13.07 -9.12 -11.62
N ILE A 30 12.18 -9.91 -10.99
CA ILE A 30 12.40 -10.39 -9.61
C ILE A 30 13.62 -11.33 -9.56
N LEU A 31 13.71 -12.25 -10.51
CA LEU A 31 14.85 -13.17 -10.61
C LEU A 31 16.16 -12.43 -10.93
N SER A 32 16.09 -11.40 -11.79
CA SER A 32 17.24 -10.54 -12.06
C SER A 32 17.69 -9.78 -10.81
N SER A 33 16.75 -9.16 -10.08
CA SER A 33 17.06 -8.51 -8.81
C SER A 33 17.64 -9.46 -7.77
N LEU A 34 17.12 -10.70 -7.71
CA LEU A 34 17.66 -11.74 -6.84
C LEU A 34 19.09 -12.12 -7.26
N TYR A 35 19.35 -12.28 -8.55
CA TYR A 35 20.68 -12.54 -9.07
C TYR A 35 21.64 -11.40 -8.74
N ASP A 36 21.26 -10.16 -9.04
CA ASP A 36 22.08 -8.97 -8.79
C ASP A 36 22.36 -8.75 -7.30
N SER A 37 21.45 -9.18 -6.40
CA SER A 37 21.66 -9.06 -4.94
C SER A 37 22.83 -9.88 -4.39
N PHE A 38 23.26 -10.91 -5.13
CA PHE A 38 24.44 -11.74 -4.80
C PHE A 38 25.70 -11.33 -5.57
N HIS A 39 25.63 -10.24 -6.34
CA HIS A 39 26.78 -9.76 -7.12
C HIS A 39 27.11 -8.32 -6.74
N SER A 40 28.40 -8.03 -6.61
CA SER A 40 28.92 -6.67 -6.49
C SER A 40 29.41 -6.19 -7.86
N VAL A 41 29.20 -4.90 -8.13
CA VAL A 41 29.69 -4.27 -9.36
C VAL A 41 30.90 -3.41 -9.01
N SER A 42 32.06 -3.80 -9.46
CA SER A 42 33.28 -2.98 -9.36
C SER A 42 33.47 -2.18 -10.66
N TYR A 43 33.78 -0.89 -10.51
CA TYR A 43 34.11 0.00 -11.63
C TYR A 43 35.60 0.25 -11.75
N VAL A 44 36.43 -0.35 -10.88
CA VAL A 44 37.90 -0.22 -10.87
C VAL A 44 38.47 -1.11 -11.99
N GLY A 45 39.06 -0.50 -12.99
CA GLY A 45 39.66 -1.21 -14.13
C GLY A 45 38.64 -1.64 -15.22
N GLY A 46 37.40 -1.22 -15.11
CA GLY A 46 36.28 -1.57 -15.98
C GLY A 46 35.07 -2.07 -15.18
N MET A 47 33.94 -2.25 -15.85
CA MET A 47 32.75 -2.80 -15.22
C MET A 47 32.90 -4.32 -15.07
N HIS A 48 33.20 -4.79 -13.86
CA HIS A 48 33.25 -6.23 -13.52
C HIS A 48 32.20 -6.56 -12.50
N THR A 49 31.50 -7.67 -12.69
CA THR A 49 30.57 -8.24 -11.74
C THR A 49 31.21 -9.44 -11.06
N GLU A 50 31.31 -9.40 -9.74
CA GLU A 50 31.86 -10.48 -8.93
C GLU A 50 30.77 -11.06 -8.04
N PHE A 51 30.81 -12.36 -7.81
CA PHE A 51 29.85 -13.01 -6.91
C PHE A 51 30.25 -12.72 -5.46
N SER A 52 29.40 -11.99 -4.73
CA SER A 52 29.66 -11.48 -3.38
C SER A 52 28.94 -12.22 -2.26
N TRP A 53 28.33 -13.38 -2.55
CA TRP A 53 27.56 -14.16 -1.56
C TRP A 53 26.56 -13.28 -0.81
N PHE A 54 26.64 -13.23 0.51
CA PHE A 54 25.75 -12.44 1.38
C PHE A 54 26.34 -11.09 1.81
N GLU A 55 27.45 -10.64 1.23
CA GLU A 55 28.10 -9.39 1.59
C GLU A 55 27.16 -8.19 1.42
N ASN A 56 26.46 -8.09 0.30
CA ASN A 56 25.49 -7.02 0.03
C ASN A 56 24.35 -6.99 1.08
N TYR A 57 23.91 -8.15 1.55
CA TYR A 57 22.92 -8.25 2.62
C TYR A 57 23.52 -7.80 3.97
N GLY A 58 24.78 -8.12 4.25
CA GLY A 58 25.49 -7.66 5.43
C GLY A 58 25.60 -6.14 5.44
N VAL A 59 26.02 -5.53 4.33
CA VAL A 59 26.08 -4.07 4.16
C VAL A 59 24.70 -3.46 4.35
N ALA A 60 23.67 -3.97 3.68
CA ALA A 60 22.30 -3.44 3.80
C ALA A 60 21.78 -3.48 5.25
N LEU A 61 21.98 -4.60 5.96
CA LEU A 61 21.48 -4.78 7.33
C LEU A 61 22.28 -3.98 8.39
N THR A 62 23.48 -3.50 8.06
CA THR A 62 24.29 -2.66 8.94
C THR A 62 24.23 -1.17 8.58
N ASP A 63 23.64 -0.82 7.44
CA ASP A 63 23.48 0.58 7.02
C ASP A 63 22.46 1.31 7.91
N PRO A 64 22.89 2.35 8.67
CA PRO A 64 21.99 3.11 9.53
C PRO A 64 20.84 3.78 8.76
N SER A 65 21.07 4.16 7.49
CA SER A 65 20.07 4.79 6.63
C SER A 65 18.96 3.81 6.27
N PHE A 66 19.32 2.58 5.91
CA PHE A 66 18.35 1.53 5.62
C PHE A 66 17.58 1.08 6.88
N ILE A 67 18.25 0.93 8.02
CA ILE A 67 17.59 0.61 9.29
C ILE A 67 16.58 1.70 9.67
N ASN A 68 16.95 2.98 9.55
CA ASN A 68 16.02 4.08 9.79
C ASN A 68 14.83 4.06 8.79
N SER A 69 15.10 3.73 7.53
CA SER A 69 14.06 3.65 6.50
C SER A 69 13.06 2.50 6.74
N LEU A 70 13.52 1.38 7.29
CA LEU A 70 12.64 0.28 7.73
C LEU A 70 11.73 0.72 8.89
N LYS A 71 12.27 1.47 9.86
CA LYS A 71 11.47 2.04 10.97
C LYS A 71 10.42 3.01 10.46
N ASN A 72 10.79 3.90 9.54
CA ASN A 72 9.84 4.85 8.94
C ASN A 72 8.76 4.13 8.12
N THR A 73 9.11 3.07 7.41
CA THR A 73 8.14 2.24 6.66
C THR A 73 7.15 1.57 7.61
N LEU A 74 7.64 1.01 8.72
CA LEU A 74 6.77 0.43 9.74
C LEU A 74 5.84 1.48 10.36
N LEU A 75 6.38 2.65 10.72
CA LEU A 75 5.59 3.76 11.28
C LEU A 75 4.53 4.23 10.28
N PHE A 76 4.92 4.43 9.01
CA PHE A 76 4.00 4.79 7.94
C PHE A 76 2.86 3.76 7.79
N CYS A 77 3.17 2.46 7.81
CA CYS A 77 2.16 1.39 7.71
C CYS A 77 1.22 1.39 8.94
N VAL A 78 1.77 1.53 10.15
CA VAL A 78 0.98 1.57 11.40
C VAL A 78 0.03 2.77 11.43
N GLU A 79 0.43 3.90 10.88
CA GLU A 79 -0.42 5.09 10.78
C GLU A 79 -1.41 4.99 9.60
N ALA A 80 -0.94 4.62 8.41
CA ALA A 80 -1.73 4.67 7.19
C ALA A 80 -2.81 3.57 7.12
N ILE A 81 -2.46 2.32 7.45
CA ILE A 81 -3.35 1.18 7.27
C ILE A 81 -4.65 1.32 8.09
N PRO A 82 -4.61 1.59 9.40
CA PRO A 82 -5.84 1.79 10.18
C PRO A 82 -6.67 2.97 9.69
N ILE A 83 -6.03 4.10 9.37
CA ILE A 83 -6.72 5.29 8.85
C ILE A 83 -7.43 4.95 7.54
N GLN A 84 -6.76 4.31 6.60
CA GLN A 84 -7.31 3.96 5.30
C GLN A 84 -8.47 2.97 5.41
N ILE A 85 -8.33 1.92 6.22
CA ILE A 85 -9.35 0.88 6.37
C ILE A 85 -10.58 1.41 7.09
N VAL A 86 -10.40 2.10 8.22
CA VAL A 86 -11.52 2.66 8.99
C VAL A 86 -12.27 3.70 8.16
N TRP A 87 -11.55 4.59 7.53
CA TRP A 87 -12.17 5.62 6.68
C TRP A 87 -12.90 5.01 5.48
N ALA A 88 -12.27 4.05 4.77
CA ALA A 88 -12.92 3.33 3.67
C ALA A 88 -14.16 2.55 4.14
N PHE A 89 -14.11 1.95 5.34
CA PHE A 89 -15.24 1.21 5.90
C PHE A 89 -16.41 2.15 6.25
N ILE A 90 -16.13 3.29 6.86
CA ILE A 90 -17.15 4.32 7.14
C ILE A 90 -17.81 4.77 5.84
N MET A 91 -17.00 5.12 4.82
CA MET A 91 -17.51 5.52 3.51
C MET A 91 -18.34 4.41 2.85
N ALA A 92 -17.87 3.16 2.92
CA ALA A 92 -18.61 2.00 2.39
C ALA A 92 -19.97 1.86 3.06
N MET A 93 -20.03 1.95 4.40
CA MET A 93 -21.28 1.88 5.17
C MET A 93 -22.28 2.97 4.80
N MET A 94 -21.80 4.16 4.42
CA MET A 94 -22.67 5.27 4.00
C MET A 94 -23.32 5.03 2.64
N VAL A 95 -22.61 4.34 1.71
CA VAL A 95 -23.01 4.28 0.30
C VAL A 95 -23.27 2.87 -0.24
N TYR A 96 -23.21 1.79 0.60
CA TYR A 96 -23.37 0.41 0.12
C TYR A 96 -24.79 0.08 -0.34
N ARG A 97 -25.81 0.69 0.30
CA ARG A 97 -27.22 0.46 -0.07
C ARG A 97 -27.55 1.09 -1.41
N PRO A 98 -28.39 0.43 -2.24
CA PRO A 98 -28.89 1.05 -3.45
C PRO A 98 -29.81 2.23 -3.11
N GLY A 99 -29.59 3.36 -3.78
CA GLY A 99 -30.39 4.58 -3.59
C GLY A 99 -30.13 5.59 -4.69
N LYS A 100 -31.09 6.52 -4.88
CA LYS A 100 -30.92 7.63 -5.85
C LYS A 100 -29.69 8.45 -5.46
N GLY A 101 -28.75 8.62 -6.39
CA GLY A 101 -27.53 9.40 -6.18
C GLY A 101 -26.35 8.65 -5.54
N MET A 102 -26.54 7.45 -4.96
CA MET A 102 -25.43 6.72 -4.32
C MET A 102 -24.31 6.36 -5.30
N GLY A 103 -24.61 6.13 -6.58
CA GLY A 103 -23.61 5.95 -7.63
C GLY A 103 -22.70 7.16 -7.80
N ILE A 104 -23.24 8.37 -7.73
CA ILE A 104 -22.48 9.61 -7.83
C ILE A 104 -21.49 9.73 -6.66
N PHE A 105 -21.94 9.48 -5.43
CA PHE A 105 -21.04 9.49 -4.25
C PHE A 105 -19.91 8.48 -4.38
N ARG A 106 -20.21 7.23 -4.82
CA ARG A 106 -19.16 6.23 -5.08
C ARG A 106 -18.15 6.72 -6.10
N THR A 107 -18.59 7.34 -7.18
CA THR A 107 -17.73 7.90 -8.22
C THR A 107 -16.87 9.05 -7.66
N VAL A 108 -17.46 10.00 -6.96
CA VAL A 108 -16.74 11.15 -6.38
C VAL A 108 -15.64 10.69 -5.40
N PHE A 109 -15.93 9.71 -4.54
CA PHE A 109 -14.93 9.17 -3.62
C PHE A 109 -13.85 8.34 -4.31
N PHE A 110 -14.12 7.78 -5.48
CA PHE A 110 -13.16 7.00 -6.26
C PHE A 110 -12.27 7.87 -7.16
N ILE A 111 -12.73 9.04 -7.60
CA ILE A 111 -11.97 9.94 -8.49
C ILE A 111 -10.53 10.19 -8.03
N PRO A 112 -10.24 10.50 -6.74
CA PRO A 112 -8.87 10.75 -6.29
C PRO A 112 -7.90 9.60 -6.60
N PHE A 113 -8.37 8.35 -6.56
CA PHE A 113 -7.54 7.19 -6.88
C PHE A 113 -7.14 7.12 -8.35
N THR A 114 -7.95 7.65 -9.27
CA THR A 114 -7.66 7.64 -10.71
C THR A 114 -6.55 8.62 -11.11
N ILE A 115 -6.27 9.61 -10.27
CA ILE A 115 -5.19 10.59 -10.49
C ILE A 115 -3.84 9.92 -10.23
N SER A 116 -2.84 10.18 -11.09
CA SER A 116 -1.47 9.72 -10.85
C SER A 116 -0.98 10.14 -9.45
N LEU A 117 -0.32 9.22 -8.75
CA LEU A 117 0.23 9.48 -7.42
C LEU A 117 1.26 10.63 -7.44
N ALA A 118 2.03 10.75 -8.52
CA ALA A 118 2.99 11.85 -8.70
C ALA A 118 2.29 13.22 -8.80
N ILE A 119 1.23 13.31 -9.61
CA ILE A 119 0.42 14.53 -9.74
C ILE A 119 -0.24 14.87 -8.40
N THR A 120 -0.82 13.87 -7.73
CA THR A 120 -1.41 14.04 -6.40
C THR A 120 -0.39 14.63 -5.42
N ALA A 121 0.82 14.05 -5.36
CA ALA A 121 1.89 14.55 -4.50
C ALA A 121 2.22 16.01 -4.81
N THR A 122 2.42 16.36 -6.07
CA THR A 122 2.75 17.73 -6.48
C THR A 122 1.67 18.73 -6.06
N ILE A 123 0.39 18.41 -6.30
CA ILE A 123 -0.74 19.29 -5.90
C ILE A 123 -0.76 19.47 -4.37
N TRP A 124 -0.67 18.40 -3.61
CA TRP A 124 -0.65 18.48 -2.15
C TRP A 124 0.60 19.17 -1.61
N GLY A 125 1.74 19.08 -2.29
CA GLY A 125 2.94 19.86 -1.96
C GLY A 125 2.69 21.35 -1.98
N ILE A 126 1.94 21.85 -2.98
CA ILE A 126 1.52 23.25 -3.06
C ILE A 126 0.51 23.57 -1.94
N MET A 127 -0.47 22.71 -1.71
CA MET A 127 -1.50 22.91 -0.68
C MET A 127 -0.93 22.92 0.73
N TYR A 128 0.11 22.15 1.00
CA TYR A 128 0.80 22.06 2.30
C TYR A 128 1.94 23.07 2.47
N ASN A 129 2.12 24.01 1.55
CA ASN A 129 3.14 25.04 1.71
C ASN A 129 2.95 25.79 3.05
N PRO A 130 3.95 25.86 3.93
CA PRO A 130 3.84 26.57 5.22
C PRO A 130 3.51 28.05 5.05
N ASN A 131 4.01 28.67 3.97
CA ASN A 131 3.84 30.09 3.68
C ASN A 131 2.71 30.28 2.66
N GLY A 132 1.48 30.46 3.15
CA GLY A 132 0.33 30.77 2.29
C GLY A 132 -0.29 29.58 1.55
N GLY A 133 0.04 28.32 1.93
CA GLY A 133 -0.63 27.16 1.38
C GLY A 133 -2.10 27.09 1.78
N PHE A 134 -2.91 26.51 0.89
CA PHE A 134 -4.37 26.43 1.04
C PHE A 134 -4.81 25.81 2.38
N VAL A 135 -4.14 24.75 2.82
CA VAL A 135 -4.50 24.05 4.07
C VAL A 135 -4.26 24.95 5.28
N ASN A 136 -3.11 25.61 5.36
CA ASN A 136 -2.84 26.58 6.44
C ASN A 136 -3.77 27.79 6.40
N SER A 137 -4.17 28.25 5.22
CA SER A 137 -5.12 29.35 5.07
C SER A 137 -6.50 28.98 5.65
N ILE A 138 -6.99 27.76 5.39
CA ILE A 138 -8.24 27.27 5.97
C ILE A 138 -8.10 27.08 7.49
N LEU A 139 -7.04 26.44 7.96
CA LEU A 139 -6.82 26.22 9.40
C LEU A 139 -6.68 27.53 10.16
N GLY A 140 -6.08 28.54 9.55
CA GLY A 140 -5.96 29.90 10.10
C GLY A 140 -7.31 30.59 10.35
N ILE A 141 -8.37 30.28 9.57
CA ILE A 141 -9.73 30.78 9.83
C ILE A 141 -10.24 30.28 11.20
N PHE A 142 -9.81 29.10 11.63
CA PHE A 142 -10.16 28.51 12.92
C PHE A 142 -9.14 28.83 14.02
N GLY A 143 -8.17 29.71 13.76
CA GLY A 143 -7.12 30.06 14.71
C GLY A 143 -6.06 28.97 14.92
N LEU A 144 -5.96 27.99 13.99
CA LEU A 144 -5.02 26.88 14.07
C LEU A 144 -3.82 27.11 13.15
N GLY A 145 -2.62 26.77 13.61
CA GLY A 145 -1.39 26.84 12.84
C GLY A 145 -0.59 28.13 13.02
N PRO A 146 0.35 28.48 12.11
CA PRO A 146 0.66 27.71 10.90
C PRO A 146 1.40 26.39 11.18
N PHE A 147 0.98 25.33 10.50
CA PHE A 147 1.65 24.03 10.56
C PHE A 147 2.76 23.96 9.50
N LYS A 148 3.87 23.33 9.87
CA LYS A 148 5.03 23.16 8.98
C LYS A 148 4.89 22.00 7.99
N PHE A 149 3.93 21.09 8.23
CA PHE A 149 3.64 19.90 7.41
C PHE A 149 4.92 19.18 6.94
N LEU A 150 5.23 19.29 5.65
CA LEU A 150 6.32 18.58 4.97
C LEU A 150 7.72 19.06 5.39
N THR A 151 7.85 20.22 6.02
CA THR A 151 9.13 20.81 6.43
C THR A 151 9.47 20.56 7.91
N SER A 152 8.63 19.82 8.64
CA SER A 152 8.87 19.44 10.03
C SER A 152 9.11 17.94 10.15
N LYS A 153 10.18 17.53 10.86
CA LYS A 153 10.51 16.14 11.12
C LYS A 153 9.33 15.34 11.73
N ASN A 154 8.58 15.97 12.63
CA ASN A 154 7.48 15.32 13.35
C ASN A 154 6.15 15.36 12.60
N GLN A 155 6.01 16.17 11.55
CA GLN A 155 4.76 16.34 10.82
C GLN A 155 4.80 15.75 9.40
N SER A 156 6.00 15.59 8.82
CA SER A 156 6.14 15.23 7.41
C SER A 156 5.56 13.85 7.09
N LEU A 157 5.85 12.84 7.90
CA LEU A 157 5.37 11.48 7.65
C LEU A 157 3.84 11.40 7.74
N ILE A 158 3.25 11.91 8.81
CA ILE A 158 1.79 11.92 9.00
C ILE A 158 1.08 12.78 7.94
N SER A 159 1.70 13.87 7.47
CA SER A 159 1.16 14.67 6.36
C SER A 159 1.08 13.84 5.07
N ILE A 160 2.10 13.03 4.79
CA ILE A 160 2.08 12.11 3.64
C ILE A 160 1.05 10.99 3.84
N VAL A 161 0.90 10.47 5.06
CA VAL A 161 -0.17 9.50 5.40
C VAL A 161 -1.55 10.04 5.03
N PHE A 162 -1.85 11.30 5.36
CA PHE A 162 -3.14 11.90 5.00
C PHE A 162 -3.34 12.01 3.48
N ILE A 163 -2.31 12.42 2.73
CA ILE A 163 -2.37 12.51 1.26
C ILE A 163 -2.68 11.14 0.65
N VAL A 164 -1.90 10.12 1.05
CA VAL A 164 -2.04 8.76 0.51
C VAL A 164 -3.38 8.16 0.91
N SER A 165 -3.81 8.37 2.16
CA SER A 165 -5.09 7.88 2.66
C SER A 165 -6.26 8.51 1.91
N TRP A 166 -6.29 9.83 1.77
CA TRP A 166 -7.31 10.55 0.99
C TRP A 166 -7.43 9.98 -0.44
N ARG A 167 -6.31 9.70 -1.08
CA ARG A 167 -6.29 9.14 -2.42
C ARG A 167 -6.81 7.69 -2.48
N CYS A 168 -6.44 6.85 -1.52
CA CYS A 168 -6.70 5.40 -1.57
C CYS A 168 -8.04 4.97 -0.95
N VAL A 169 -8.66 5.80 -0.11
CA VAL A 169 -9.90 5.46 0.62
C VAL A 169 -11.02 5.01 -0.32
N GLY A 170 -11.24 5.72 -1.44
CA GLY A 170 -12.28 5.37 -2.41
C GLY A 170 -12.04 4.03 -3.09
N TYR A 171 -10.79 3.66 -3.33
CA TYR A 171 -10.43 2.35 -3.88
C TYR A 171 -10.81 1.22 -2.91
N TRP A 172 -10.38 1.30 -1.66
CA TRP A 172 -10.69 0.30 -0.65
C TRP A 172 -12.18 0.25 -0.30
N MET A 173 -12.86 1.40 -0.34
CA MET A 173 -14.31 1.49 -0.16
C MET A 173 -15.07 0.58 -1.14
N ILE A 174 -14.66 0.51 -2.41
CA ILE A 174 -15.36 -0.33 -3.41
C ILE A 174 -15.29 -1.82 -3.06
N PHE A 175 -14.13 -2.31 -2.61
CA PHE A 175 -14.00 -3.70 -2.16
C PHE A 175 -14.87 -3.97 -0.94
N LEU A 176 -14.90 -3.04 0.01
CA LEU A 176 -15.74 -3.18 1.20
C LEU A 176 -17.24 -3.13 0.87
N ILE A 177 -17.65 -2.30 -0.09
CA ILE A 177 -19.04 -2.30 -0.60
C ILE A 177 -19.41 -3.67 -1.17
N SER A 178 -18.55 -4.28 -1.97
CA SER A 178 -18.79 -5.61 -2.52
C SER A 178 -18.99 -6.66 -1.42
N GLY A 179 -18.18 -6.60 -0.37
CA GLY A 179 -18.35 -7.47 0.81
C GLY A 179 -19.68 -7.23 1.53
N LEU A 180 -20.05 -5.97 1.77
CA LEU A 180 -21.31 -5.60 2.42
C LEU A 180 -22.54 -6.06 1.63
N GLN A 181 -22.47 -5.98 0.30
CA GLN A 181 -23.58 -6.41 -0.58
C GLN A 181 -23.78 -7.93 -0.63
N ASN A 182 -22.77 -8.70 -0.26
CA ASN A 182 -22.86 -10.16 -0.18
C ASN A 182 -23.52 -10.67 1.12
N ILE A 183 -23.77 -9.81 2.10
CA ILE A 183 -24.46 -10.19 3.33
C ILE A 183 -25.98 -10.27 3.04
N SER A 184 -26.58 -11.43 3.36
CA SER A 184 -28.03 -11.61 3.16
C SER A 184 -28.84 -10.62 4.00
N ILE A 185 -29.83 -9.99 3.38
CA ILE A 185 -30.70 -9.04 4.04
C ILE A 185 -31.52 -9.71 5.16
N SER A 186 -31.84 -10.99 5.02
CA SER A 186 -32.55 -11.79 6.01
C SER A 186 -31.85 -11.86 7.37
N LEU A 187 -30.52 -11.79 7.42
CA LEU A 187 -29.76 -11.74 8.66
C LEU A 187 -30.03 -10.44 9.42
N TYR A 188 -30.15 -9.33 8.69
CA TYR A 188 -30.49 -8.04 9.32
C TYR A 188 -31.94 -7.98 9.77
N GLU A 189 -32.88 -8.55 8.98
CA GLU A 189 -34.30 -8.63 9.32
C GLU A 189 -34.53 -9.47 10.58
N SER A 190 -33.90 -10.65 10.69
CA SER A 190 -33.96 -11.49 11.88
C SER A 190 -33.43 -10.76 13.11
N ALA A 191 -32.28 -10.08 12.99
CA ALA A 191 -31.71 -9.31 14.09
C ALA A 191 -32.64 -8.16 14.55
N TRP A 192 -33.38 -7.53 13.63
CA TRP A 192 -34.36 -6.49 13.98
C TRP A 192 -35.57 -7.07 14.73
N ILE A 193 -36.02 -8.26 14.34
CA ILE A 193 -37.11 -8.98 15.04
C ILE A 193 -36.65 -9.32 16.48
N ASP A 194 -35.37 -9.72 16.64
CA ASP A 194 -34.75 -10.00 17.94
C ASP A 194 -34.44 -8.72 18.76
N GLY A 195 -34.77 -7.53 18.24
CA GLY A 195 -34.56 -6.25 18.91
C GLY A 195 -33.13 -5.73 18.90
N ALA A 196 -32.24 -6.27 18.05
CA ALA A 196 -30.86 -5.83 17.98
C ALA A 196 -30.76 -4.39 17.41
N LYS A 197 -30.02 -3.53 18.10
CA LYS A 197 -29.74 -2.14 17.69
C LYS A 197 -28.61 -2.11 16.65
N GLY A 198 -28.50 -1.03 15.88
CA GLY A 198 -27.53 -0.87 14.78
C GLY A 198 -26.08 -1.19 15.16
N ILE A 199 -25.62 -0.77 16.36
CA ILE A 199 -24.26 -1.09 16.85
C ILE A 199 -24.12 -2.60 17.15
N GLN A 200 -25.11 -3.23 17.73
CA GLN A 200 -25.11 -4.69 17.99
C GLN A 200 -25.08 -5.47 16.66
N THR A 201 -25.91 -5.09 15.70
CA THR A 201 -25.94 -5.65 14.34
C THR A 201 -24.57 -5.49 13.64
N PHE A 202 -23.93 -4.34 13.82
CA PHE A 202 -22.62 -4.09 13.26
C PHE A 202 -21.57 -5.07 13.79
N PHE A 203 -21.42 -5.21 15.10
CA PHE A 203 -20.37 -6.05 15.70
C PHE A 203 -20.66 -7.54 15.62
N HIS A 204 -21.95 -7.96 15.62
CA HIS A 204 -22.32 -9.38 15.67
C HIS A 204 -22.67 -9.98 14.29
N ILE A 205 -23.02 -9.14 13.31
CA ILE A 205 -23.39 -9.60 11.95
C ILE A 205 -22.47 -9.01 10.92
N THR A 206 -22.43 -7.68 10.77
CA THR A 206 -21.71 -7.03 9.68
C THR A 206 -20.20 -7.33 9.75
N LEU A 207 -19.55 -7.05 10.86
CA LEU A 207 -18.10 -7.19 11.00
C LEU A 207 -17.63 -8.66 10.87
N PRO A 208 -18.28 -9.66 11.50
CA PRO A 208 -17.93 -11.07 11.31
C PRO A 208 -18.12 -11.55 9.86
N MET A 209 -19.23 -11.20 9.22
CA MET A 209 -19.50 -11.58 7.84
C MET A 209 -18.55 -10.94 6.83
N MET A 210 -18.01 -9.76 7.18
CA MET A 210 -17.01 -9.04 6.38
C MET A 210 -15.57 -9.56 6.55
N LYS A 211 -15.32 -10.49 7.48
CA LYS A 211 -13.96 -10.95 7.86
C LYS A 211 -13.08 -11.27 6.65
N LYS A 212 -13.59 -12.05 5.68
CA LYS A 212 -12.83 -12.43 4.48
C LYS A 212 -12.51 -11.24 3.58
N THR A 213 -13.46 -10.32 3.41
CA THR A 213 -13.24 -9.10 2.62
C THR A 213 -12.27 -8.15 3.32
N ILE A 214 -12.40 -7.98 4.64
CA ILE A 214 -11.49 -7.17 5.43
C ILE A 214 -10.09 -7.75 5.37
N LEU A 215 -9.91 -9.07 5.52
CA LEU A 215 -8.61 -9.73 5.37
C LEU A 215 -7.97 -9.40 4.02
N PHE A 216 -8.73 -9.58 2.94
CA PHE A 216 -8.23 -9.25 1.61
C PHE A 216 -7.79 -7.79 1.50
N VAL A 217 -8.61 -6.86 2.01
CA VAL A 217 -8.30 -5.42 1.99
C VAL A 217 -7.07 -5.12 2.85
N VAL A 218 -6.95 -5.70 4.04
CA VAL A 218 -5.78 -5.51 4.92
C VAL A 218 -4.51 -5.97 4.22
N VAL A 219 -4.47 -7.21 3.74
CA VAL A 219 -3.29 -7.80 3.08
C VAL A 219 -2.85 -7.00 1.85
N ALA A 220 -3.81 -6.64 0.99
CA ALA A 220 -3.51 -5.87 -0.21
C ALA A 220 -3.05 -4.43 0.13
N ASN A 221 -3.68 -3.80 1.12
CA ASN A 221 -3.33 -2.48 1.62
C ASN A 221 -1.94 -2.46 2.26
N THR A 222 -1.63 -3.44 3.12
CA THR A 222 -0.31 -3.58 3.75
C THR A 222 0.79 -3.70 2.70
N THR A 223 0.62 -4.60 1.73
CA THR A 223 1.59 -4.77 0.64
C THR A 223 1.80 -3.47 -0.13
N GLN A 224 0.72 -2.74 -0.45
CA GLN A 224 0.80 -1.48 -1.17
C GLN A 224 1.52 -0.39 -0.37
N ASN A 225 1.27 -0.29 0.94
CA ASN A 225 1.89 0.72 1.79
C ASN A 225 3.38 0.42 2.08
N ILE A 226 3.80 -0.86 2.23
CA ILE A 226 5.22 -1.22 2.40
C ILE A 226 6.04 -0.83 1.15
N LEU A 227 5.46 -0.97 -0.05
CA LEU A 227 6.10 -0.62 -1.32
C LEU A 227 5.98 0.87 -1.68
N MET A 228 5.34 1.68 -0.83
CA MET A 228 5.10 3.09 -1.10
C MET A 228 6.40 3.90 -0.99
N PHE A 229 6.73 4.69 -2.03
CA PHE A 229 7.87 5.62 -1.98
C PHE A 229 7.65 6.91 -2.78
N THR A 230 6.80 6.88 -3.79
CA THR A 230 6.61 8.02 -4.73
C THR A 230 6.30 9.35 -4.04
N PRO A 231 5.37 9.44 -3.06
CA PRO A 231 5.11 10.71 -2.38
C PRO A 231 6.29 11.18 -1.55
N MET A 232 7.03 10.28 -0.90
CA MET A 232 8.22 10.61 -0.13
C MET A 232 9.33 11.18 -1.03
N TYR A 233 9.52 10.57 -2.20
CA TYR A 233 10.47 11.03 -3.20
C TYR A 233 10.14 12.45 -3.71
N ILE A 234 8.87 12.68 -4.09
CA ILE A 234 8.45 13.94 -4.74
C ILE A 234 8.33 15.09 -3.73
N LEU A 235 7.75 14.84 -2.54
CA LEU A 235 7.40 15.88 -1.59
C LEU A 235 8.56 16.31 -0.71
N THR A 236 9.40 15.37 -0.29
CA THR A 236 10.36 15.59 0.79
C THR A 236 11.78 15.10 0.46
N GLY A 237 11.95 14.29 -0.60
CA GLY A 237 13.24 13.63 -0.87
C GLY A 237 13.74 12.78 0.31
N GLY A 238 12.82 12.22 1.11
CA GLY A 238 13.14 11.46 2.32
C GLY A 238 13.36 12.30 3.58
N GLY A 239 13.31 13.65 3.47
CA GLY A 239 13.55 14.59 4.58
C GLY A 239 12.28 15.02 5.33
N PRO A 240 12.39 16.00 6.25
CA PRO A 240 13.65 16.49 6.81
C PRO A 240 14.35 15.45 7.72
N GLU A 241 15.66 15.48 7.77
CA GLU A 241 16.48 14.61 8.63
C GLU A 241 16.18 13.10 8.49
N GLY A 242 15.83 12.64 7.28
CA GLY A 242 15.49 11.23 7.00
C GLY A 242 14.16 10.75 7.58
N SER A 243 13.29 11.67 8.06
CA SER A 243 12.01 11.31 8.72
C SER A 243 10.97 10.69 7.79
N THR A 244 11.10 10.88 6.48
CA THR A 244 10.22 10.28 5.47
C THR A 244 10.97 9.34 4.53
N ASN A 245 12.22 9.01 4.86
CA ASN A 245 13.00 8.06 4.10
C ASN A 245 12.49 6.64 4.40
N VAL A 246 11.72 6.07 3.49
CA VAL A 246 11.14 4.73 3.59
C VAL A 246 12.00 3.69 2.87
N ALA A 247 11.86 2.42 3.24
CA ALA A 247 12.74 1.33 2.77
C ALA A 247 12.83 1.23 1.24
N MET A 248 11.70 1.32 0.55
CA MET A 248 11.68 1.26 -0.91
C MET A 248 12.35 2.47 -1.56
N TYR A 249 12.32 3.65 -0.91
CA TYR A 249 13.03 4.83 -1.39
C TYR A 249 14.54 4.71 -1.15
N GLU A 250 14.97 4.15 -0.01
CA GLU A 250 16.39 3.88 0.24
C GLU A 250 16.98 2.89 -0.77
N ALA A 251 16.25 1.79 -1.04
CA ALA A 251 16.64 0.83 -2.07
C ALA A 251 16.74 1.49 -3.46
N TYR A 252 15.76 2.34 -3.81
CA TYR A 252 15.79 3.12 -5.06
C TYR A 252 17.04 4.02 -5.13
N LYS A 253 17.41 4.71 -4.05
CA LYS A 253 18.62 5.56 -4.02
C LYS A 253 19.88 4.74 -4.27
N ASN A 254 20.01 3.57 -3.63
CA ASN A 254 21.17 2.71 -3.82
C ASN A 254 21.30 2.24 -5.27
N VAL A 255 20.23 1.76 -5.88
CA VAL A 255 20.25 1.26 -7.27
C VAL A 255 20.48 2.38 -8.28
N PHE A 256 19.78 3.52 -8.17
CA PHE A 256 19.69 4.51 -9.25
C PHE A 256 20.47 5.80 -8.99
N ILE A 257 20.74 6.16 -7.75
CA ILE A 257 21.48 7.39 -7.41
C ILE A 257 22.93 7.06 -7.08
N TYR A 258 23.16 6.05 -6.22
CA TYR A 258 24.51 5.66 -5.80
C TYR A 258 25.15 4.63 -6.73
N ALA A 259 24.36 4.11 -7.69
CA ALA A 259 24.77 3.08 -8.66
C ALA A 259 25.28 1.76 -8.02
N ASP A 260 24.97 1.53 -6.74
CA ASP A 260 25.24 0.28 -6.05
C ASP A 260 24.06 -0.70 -6.22
N ARG A 261 24.08 -1.40 -7.36
CA ARG A 261 23.02 -2.34 -7.69
C ARG A 261 22.98 -3.55 -6.76
N GLY A 262 24.12 -4.03 -6.30
CA GLY A 262 24.21 -5.18 -5.42
C GLY A 262 23.49 -4.94 -4.10
N VAL A 263 23.89 -3.90 -3.38
CA VAL A 263 23.29 -3.52 -2.10
C VAL A 263 21.84 -3.09 -2.26
N GLY A 264 21.52 -2.28 -3.28
CA GLY A 264 20.14 -1.85 -3.51
C GLY A 264 19.19 -3.01 -3.81
N ASN A 265 19.60 -4.00 -4.62
CA ASN A 265 18.80 -5.20 -4.86
C ASN A 265 18.72 -6.10 -3.63
N ALA A 266 19.77 -6.20 -2.80
CA ALA A 266 19.70 -6.89 -1.52
C ALA A 266 18.64 -6.25 -0.59
N MET A 267 18.60 -4.90 -0.52
CA MET A 267 17.52 -4.18 0.21
C MET A 267 16.13 -4.53 -0.32
N VAL A 268 15.93 -4.57 -1.65
CA VAL A 268 14.66 -4.99 -2.26
C VAL A 268 14.28 -6.41 -1.87
N MET A 269 15.24 -7.35 -1.85
CA MET A 269 14.97 -8.74 -1.43
C MET A 269 14.62 -8.83 0.06
N ILE A 270 15.26 -8.03 0.93
CA ILE A 270 14.89 -7.94 2.35
C ILE A 270 13.46 -7.42 2.49
N ILE A 271 13.09 -6.35 1.77
CA ILE A 271 11.72 -5.82 1.77
C ILE A 271 10.73 -6.87 1.29
N LEU A 272 11.03 -7.59 0.21
CA LEU A 272 10.19 -8.68 -0.29
C LEU A 272 9.97 -9.77 0.77
N LEU A 273 11.04 -10.18 1.46
CA LEU A 273 10.95 -11.16 2.55
C LEU A 273 10.06 -10.64 3.70
N ILE A 274 10.21 -9.38 4.08
CA ILE A 274 9.35 -8.74 5.11
C ILE A 274 7.88 -8.79 4.66
N ILE A 275 7.58 -8.43 3.42
CA ILE A 275 6.21 -8.49 2.89
C ILE A 275 5.66 -9.92 2.97
N LEU A 276 6.43 -10.92 2.54
CA LEU A 276 6.00 -12.32 2.58
C LEU A 276 5.71 -12.77 4.02
N LEU A 277 6.55 -12.41 4.98
CA LEU A 277 6.35 -12.74 6.38
C LEU A 277 5.12 -12.05 6.98
N VAL A 278 4.94 -10.76 6.70
CA VAL A 278 3.77 -10.00 7.18
C VAL A 278 2.48 -10.54 6.60
N VAL A 279 2.43 -10.79 5.30
CA VAL A 279 1.26 -11.36 4.62
C VAL A 279 0.96 -12.76 5.14
N LEU A 280 1.96 -13.60 5.35
CA LEU A 280 1.79 -14.93 5.94
C LEU A 280 1.21 -14.84 7.35
N PHE A 281 1.73 -13.92 8.17
CA PHE A 281 1.22 -13.67 9.53
C PHE A 281 -0.24 -13.20 9.51
N GLU A 282 -0.60 -12.24 8.64
CA GLU A 282 -1.97 -11.76 8.48
C GLU A 282 -2.93 -12.89 8.09
N PHE A 283 -2.53 -13.76 7.14
CA PHE A 283 -3.32 -14.91 6.75
C PHE A 283 -3.54 -15.91 7.89
N ILE A 284 -2.49 -16.26 8.62
CA ILE A 284 -2.58 -17.21 9.74
C ILE A 284 -3.45 -16.63 10.86
N PHE A 285 -3.23 -15.36 11.25
CA PHE A 285 -3.89 -14.75 12.38
C PHE A 285 -5.40 -14.54 12.16
N ILE A 286 -5.80 -14.19 10.93
CA ILE A 286 -7.20 -13.93 10.62
C ILE A 286 -7.94 -15.23 10.29
N LYS A 287 -7.26 -16.24 9.71
CA LYS A 287 -7.85 -17.56 9.42
C LYS A 287 -8.07 -18.39 10.68
N SER A 288 -7.23 -18.27 11.70
CA SER A 288 -7.26 -19.10 12.90
C SER A 288 -8.47 -18.89 13.82
N LYS A 289 -9.42 -18.04 13.46
CA LYS A 289 -10.64 -17.74 14.21
C LYS A 289 -11.94 -18.18 13.54
N ASP A 290 -11.85 -19.11 12.55
CA ASP A 290 -13.04 -19.78 11.99
C ASP A 290 -13.33 -21.08 12.70
#